data_1f6b8a385f6c9130a5a01a88e0edb638
#
_entry.id   1f6b8a385f6c9130a5a01a88e0edb638
#
_cell.length_a   1.000
_cell.length_b   1.000
_cell.length_c   1.000
_cell.angle_alpha   90.00
_cell.angle_beta   90.00
_cell.angle_gamma   90.00
#
_symmetry.space_group_name_H-M   'P 1'
#
loop_
_entity.id
_entity.type
_entity.pdbx_description
1 polymer ?
#
loop_
_entity_poly.entity_id
_entity_poly.type
_entity_poly.pdbx_seq_one_letter_code
_entity_poly.pdbx_strand_id
1 'polypeptide(L)'
;MSKKDKIIETIEVEDASLLPELLDGKHHVIPIVTGGDEVAEEVEVPEIIPILTLRSSVLFPGAITPITVGRDKSISLVRAVNAEGGILGAVLQRESDVEDPAPDDMYKVGTAARIIKILEMPNGNLTVILNGLEKIEIREYITTEPYFRARVTALRDTTPDLKSIEFEALVDSIRDVALNIINVSPSMPKEAAFAIKNIDSKRGIINFICSNMELTDEDRQSLLEAPGLLARARKLLEILIREQQLAELKNQIQERVKQEIDKQQRDYYLQQQMRTIQDELGDGADADIEKMREEAKKKNWPKEVGETFEKELQKVERLNPAVAEYSVQMTYLQLLLELPWNEVTKDNLDLNCAREQLDRDHFGLEEVKERILEHLAVIKLKGDLKSPILCLYGPPGVGKTSLGCLLYTSPSPRDRSVSR
;
A
#
# COMPACT_ATOMS: atom_id res chain seq x y z
N MET A 1 -38.32 27.77 -45.33
CA MET A 1 -37.01 27.53 -44.72
C MET A 1 -37.17 27.70 -43.24
N SER A 2 -37.21 26.57 -42.59
CA SER A 2 -37.64 26.44 -41.18
C SER A 2 -36.45 26.59 -40.23
N LYS A 3 -36.69 27.21 -39.06
CA LYS A 3 -35.74 27.48 -37.96
C LYS A 3 -35.11 26.23 -37.31
N LYS A 4 -35.32 25.03 -37.91
CA LYS A 4 -34.85 23.73 -37.37
C LYS A 4 -33.44 23.30 -37.78
N ASP A 5 -32.80 23.98 -38.75
CA ASP A 5 -31.49 23.56 -39.28
C ASP A 5 -30.30 24.25 -38.61
N LYS A 6 -30.52 24.99 -37.51
CA LYS A 6 -29.44 25.81 -36.89
C LYS A 6 -28.81 25.20 -35.62
N ILE A 7 -29.21 24.00 -35.17
CA ILE A 7 -28.68 23.42 -33.91
C ILE A 7 -27.56 22.42 -34.15
N ILE A 8 -27.32 22.02 -35.40
CA ILE A 8 -26.27 21.01 -35.72
C ILE A 8 -24.94 21.65 -36.17
N GLU A 9 -24.88 22.94 -36.34
CA GLU A 9 -23.71 23.64 -36.95
C GLU A 9 -22.69 24.22 -35.96
N THR A 10 -22.79 23.98 -34.67
CA THR A 10 -21.89 24.64 -33.72
C THR A 10 -21.18 23.66 -32.76
N ILE A 11 -20.52 22.66 -33.30
CA ILE A 11 -19.33 22.08 -32.70
C ILE A 11 -18.28 21.93 -33.82
N GLU A 12 -17.87 23.04 -34.39
CA GLU A 12 -16.55 23.15 -34.98
C GLU A 12 -15.57 23.20 -33.78
N VAL A 13 -14.87 22.11 -33.55
CA VAL A 13 -13.70 22.08 -32.68
C VAL A 13 -12.61 22.84 -33.44
N GLU A 14 -12.48 24.16 -33.19
CA GLU A 14 -11.48 25.04 -33.80
C GLU A 14 -10.03 24.70 -33.42
N ASP A 15 -9.80 23.65 -32.61
CA ASP A 15 -8.46 23.28 -32.22
C ASP A 15 -8.20 21.76 -32.35
N ALA A 16 -7.76 21.37 -33.55
CA ALA A 16 -7.30 20.01 -33.85
C ALA A 16 -6.06 19.60 -33.01
N SER A 17 -5.46 20.52 -32.25
CA SER A 17 -4.31 20.26 -31.36
C SER A 17 -4.69 19.61 -30.06
N LEU A 18 -5.96 19.67 -29.60
CA LEU A 18 -6.46 19.05 -28.39
C LEU A 18 -6.91 17.58 -28.58
N LEU A 19 -7.04 17.13 -29.81
CA LEU A 19 -7.47 15.78 -30.16
C LEU A 19 -6.52 14.66 -29.70
N PRO A 20 -5.18 14.80 -29.71
CA PRO A 20 -4.29 13.77 -29.24
C PRO A 20 -4.36 13.56 -27.71
N GLU A 21 -4.57 14.62 -26.92
CA GLU A 21 -4.66 14.54 -25.45
C GLU A 21 -5.98 13.93 -24.97
N LEU A 22 -7.07 14.08 -25.72
CA LEU A 22 -8.37 13.47 -25.45
C LEU A 22 -8.40 11.96 -25.73
N LEU A 23 -7.45 11.44 -26.50
CA LEU A 23 -7.43 10.06 -26.98
C LEU A 23 -6.44 9.14 -26.24
N ASP A 24 -5.63 9.68 -25.31
CA ASP A 24 -4.56 8.93 -24.64
C ASP A 24 -5.07 8.09 -23.45
N GLY A 25 -6.29 7.57 -23.52
CA GLY A 25 -6.85 6.54 -22.63
C GLY A 25 -6.92 6.88 -21.12
N LYS A 26 -6.41 8.05 -20.71
CA LYS A 26 -6.38 8.52 -19.32
C LYS A 26 -7.36 9.65 -19.00
N HIS A 27 -7.99 10.23 -20.01
CA HIS A 27 -9.01 11.25 -19.81
C HIS A 27 -10.39 10.61 -19.98
N HIS A 28 -11.20 10.63 -18.95
CA HIS A 28 -12.61 10.30 -19.02
C HIS A 28 -13.31 11.32 -19.91
N VAL A 29 -13.61 10.93 -21.14
CA VAL A 29 -14.50 11.73 -21.99
C VAL A 29 -15.88 11.70 -21.34
N ILE A 30 -16.33 12.86 -20.85
CA ILE A 30 -17.65 12.98 -20.21
C ILE A 30 -18.72 12.82 -21.31
N PRO A 31 -19.53 11.75 -21.32
CA PRO A 31 -20.61 11.62 -22.28
C PRO A 31 -21.61 12.76 -22.07
N ILE A 32 -21.96 13.43 -23.15
CA ILE A 32 -22.96 14.48 -23.14
C ILE A 32 -24.33 13.84 -23.26
N VAL A 33 -25.22 14.11 -22.31
CA VAL A 33 -26.62 13.70 -22.40
C VAL A 33 -27.41 14.80 -23.08
N THR A 34 -27.88 14.51 -24.31
CA THR A 34 -28.78 15.37 -25.06
C THR A 34 -30.20 14.87 -24.88
N GLY A 35 -31.02 15.58 -24.13
CA GLY A 35 -32.44 15.25 -24.03
C GLY A 35 -33.10 15.97 -22.88
N GLY A 36 -34.10 16.78 -23.17
CA GLY A 36 -35.07 17.28 -22.20
C GLY A 36 -35.98 16.13 -21.71
N ASP A 37 -36.83 16.38 -20.70
CA ASP A 37 -37.86 15.45 -20.22
C ASP A 37 -38.97 15.18 -21.27
N GLU A 38 -38.92 15.86 -22.42
CA GLU A 38 -39.79 15.59 -23.54
C GLU A 38 -39.44 14.22 -24.13
N VAL A 39 -40.46 13.46 -24.47
CA VAL A 39 -40.38 12.13 -25.07
C VAL A 39 -39.41 12.23 -26.24
N ALA A 40 -38.30 11.50 -26.18
CA ALA A 40 -37.35 11.38 -27.28
C ALA A 40 -38.17 11.06 -28.56
N GLU A 41 -37.87 11.73 -29.69
CA GLU A 41 -38.52 11.43 -30.97
C GLU A 41 -38.63 9.92 -31.11
N GLU A 42 -39.86 9.41 -31.35
CA GLU A 42 -40.09 7.98 -31.54
C GLU A 42 -39.27 7.51 -32.74
N VAL A 43 -38.06 6.98 -32.42
CA VAL A 43 -37.22 6.37 -33.44
C VAL A 43 -37.73 4.94 -33.60
N GLU A 44 -38.30 4.61 -34.76
CA GLU A 44 -38.66 3.23 -35.08
C GLU A 44 -37.39 2.39 -35.17
N VAL A 45 -37.14 1.55 -34.17
CA VAL A 45 -36.05 0.59 -34.20
C VAL A 45 -36.46 -0.58 -35.11
N PRO A 46 -35.68 -0.90 -36.17
CA PRO A 46 -35.97 -2.03 -37.03
C PRO A 46 -35.98 -3.34 -36.24
N GLU A 47 -36.83 -4.31 -36.66
CA GLU A 47 -36.94 -5.61 -36.00
C GLU A 47 -35.63 -6.41 -36.04
N ILE A 48 -34.82 -6.23 -37.09
CA ILE A 48 -33.52 -6.90 -37.26
C ILE A 48 -32.45 -5.83 -37.38
N ILE A 49 -31.53 -5.81 -36.45
CA ILE A 49 -30.39 -4.86 -36.42
C ILE A 49 -29.05 -5.58 -36.25
N PRO A 50 -27.96 -4.98 -36.73
CA PRO A 50 -26.61 -5.43 -36.44
C PRO A 50 -26.25 -5.17 -34.96
N ILE A 51 -25.54 -6.10 -34.31
CA ILE A 51 -25.20 -6.04 -32.89
C ILE A 51 -23.70 -5.82 -32.72
N LEU A 52 -23.34 -4.67 -32.13
CA LEU A 52 -21.99 -4.34 -31.73
C LEU A 52 -21.75 -4.84 -30.30
N THR A 53 -20.76 -5.70 -30.14
CA THR A 53 -20.36 -6.23 -28.83
C THR A 53 -19.44 -5.25 -28.12
N LEU A 54 -19.79 -4.87 -26.89
CA LEU A 54 -19.03 -4.01 -26.02
C LEU A 54 -18.29 -4.85 -24.99
N ARG A 55 -17.03 -4.49 -24.70
CA ARG A 55 -16.14 -5.24 -23.80
C ARG A 55 -16.33 -4.86 -22.33
N SER A 56 -16.36 -3.56 -22.04
CA SER A 56 -16.33 -2.99 -20.68
C SER A 56 -17.11 -1.68 -20.54
N SER A 57 -18.13 -1.49 -21.36
CA SER A 57 -18.96 -0.29 -21.27
C SER A 57 -20.41 -0.61 -21.62
N VAL A 58 -21.34 0.06 -20.94
CA VAL A 58 -22.76 -0.02 -21.19
C VAL A 58 -23.25 1.30 -21.72
N LEU A 59 -23.92 1.27 -22.87
CA LEU A 59 -24.50 2.48 -23.45
C LEU A 59 -25.94 2.67 -22.90
N PHE A 60 -26.20 3.83 -22.33
CA PHE A 60 -27.54 4.18 -21.84
C PHE A 60 -28.32 5.00 -22.90
N PRO A 61 -29.66 4.88 -22.92
CA PRO A 61 -30.49 5.73 -23.75
C PRO A 61 -30.27 7.20 -23.50
N GLY A 62 -30.13 7.99 -24.57
CA GLY A 62 -29.86 9.43 -24.50
C GLY A 62 -28.41 9.80 -24.21
N ALA A 63 -27.53 8.84 -23.99
CA ALA A 63 -26.09 9.12 -23.78
C ALA A 63 -25.32 9.08 -25.09
N ILE A 64 -24.40 10.03 -25.26
CA ILE A 64 -23.41 10.05 -26.34
C ILE A 64 -22.09 9.57 -25.79
N THR A 65 -21.61 8.43 -26.29
CA THR A 65 -20.41 7.78 -25.73
C THR A 65 -19.44 7.40 -26.84
N PRO A 66 -18.15 7.76 -26.75
CA PRO A 66 -17.11 7.26 -27.63
C PRO A 66 -16.77 5.81 -27.24
N ILE A 67 -16.73 4.92 -28.22
CA ILE A 67 -16.42 3.50 -28.05
C ILE A 67 -15.29 3.13 -28.99
N THR A 68 -14.23 2.54 -28.45
CA THR A 68 -13.12 2.05 -29.26
C THR A 68 -13.41 0.65 -29.77
N VAL A 69 -13.30 0.46 -31.07
CA VAL A 69 -13.58 -0.77 -31.79
C VAL A 69 -12.30 -1.25 -32.44
N GLY A 70 -11.86 -2.46 -32.10
CA GLY A 70 -10.61 -3.04 -32.62
C GLY A 70 -10.77 -4.44 -33.24
N ARG A 71 -11.94 -5.08 -33.08
CA ARG A 71 -12.20 -6.41 -33.64
C ARG A 71 -12.64 -6.32 -35.11
N ASP A 72 -12.13 -7.17 -36.00
CA ASP A 72 -12.45 -7.16 -37.43
C ASP A 72 -13.95 -7.25 -37.71
N LYS A 73 -14.67 -8.11 -36.97
CA LYS A 73 -16.15 -8.23 -37.10
C LYS A 73 -16.84 -6.92 -36.72
N SER A 74 -16.40 -6.25 -35.68
CA SER A 74 -16.96 -4.98 -35.19
C SER A 74 -16.62 -3.81 -36.13
N ILE A 75 -15.40 -3.78 -36.68
CA ILE A 75 -14.97 -2.78 -37.66
C ILE A 75 -15.80 -2.90 -38.93
N SER A 76 -16.00 -4.13 -39.41
CA SER A 76 -16.82 -4.42 -40.59
C SER A 76 -18.28 -4.00 -40.40
N LEU A 77 -18.85 -4.28 -39.20
CA LEU A 77 -20.19 -3.86 -38.81
C LEU A 77 -20.31 -2.31 -38.82
N VAL A 78 -19.41 -1.61 -38.17
CA VAL A 78 -19.46 -0.15 -38.06
C VAL A 78 -19.37 0.51 -39.44
N ARG A 79 -18.51 0.01 -40.32
CA ARG A 79 -18.41 0.52 -41.71
C ARG A 79 -19.67 0.30 -42.50
N ALA A 80 -20.29 -0.90 -42.39
CA ALA A 80 -21.53 -1.22 -43.06
C ALA A 80 -22.69 -0.35 -42.58
N VAL A 81 -22.87 -0.22 -41.26
CA VAL A 81 -23.94 0.61 -40.67
C VAL A 81 -23.77 2.08 -40.99
N ASN A 82 -22.54 2.59 -41.01
CA ASN A 82 -22.26 3.98 -41.34
C ASN A 82 -22.58 4.29 -42.80
N ALA A 83 -22.32 3.35 -43.70
CA ALA A 83 -22.66 3.52 -45.14
C ALA A 83 -24.18 3.56 -45.38
N GLU A 84 -24.93 2.81 -44.57
CA GLU A 84 -26.40 2.71 -44.70
C GLU A 84 -27.13 3.78 -43.87
N GLY A 85 -26.44 4.52 -43.01
CA GLY A 85 -27.05 5.49 -42.08
C GLY A 85 -27.97 4.83 -41.05
N GLY A 86 -27.75 3.55 -40.76
CA GLY A 86 -28.62 2.68 -40.00
C GLY A 86 -28.46 2.78 -38.48
N ILE A 87 -29.27 1.97 -37.78
CA ILE A 87 -29.25 1.78 -36.34
C ILE A 87 -28.54 0.45 -36.06
N LEU A 88 -27.68 0.46 -34.99
CA LEU A 88 -27.07 -0.76 -34.45
C LEU A 88 -27.50 -1.00 -32.99
N GLY A 89 -27.38 -2.22 -32.50
CA GLY A 89 -27.56 -2.55 -31.09
C GLY A 89 -26.19 -2.64 -30.41
N ALA A 90 -25.99 -1.91 -29.32
CA ALA A 90 -24.81 -1.99 -28.49
C ALA A 90 -25.11 -2.89 -27.29
N VAL A 91 -24.37 -3.98 -27.14
CA VAL A 91 -24.61 -5.01 -26.13
C VAL A 91 -23.32 -5.39 -25.42
N LEU A 92 -23.36 -5.45 -24.10
CA LEU A 92 -22.23 -5.82 -23.27
C LEU A 92 -22.01 -7.35 -23.33
N GLN A 93 -20.75 -7.78 -23.40
CA GLN A 93 -20.35 -9.16 -23.15
C GLN A 93 -20.29 -9.46 -21.65
N ARG A 94 -20.51 -10.72 -21.23
CA ARG A 94 -20.49 -11.10 -19.81
C ARG A 94 -19.11 -11.14 -19.22
N GLU A 95 -18.14 -11.63 -19.97
CA GLU A 95 -16.75 -11.75 -19.56
C GLU A 95 -15.87 -10.87 -20.47
N SER A 96 -15.20 -9.89 -19.91
CA SER A 96 -14.36 -8.93 -20.65
C SER A 96 -13.18 -9.57 -21.36
N ASP A 97 -12.72 -10.74 -20.89
CA ASP A 97 -11.50 -11.40 -21.37
C ASP A 97 -11.70 -12.23 -22.63
N VAL A 98 -12.96 -12.51 -23.01
CA VAL A 98 -13.27 -13.27 -24.21
C VAL A 98 -13.05 -12.40 -25.45
N GLU A 99 -12.12 -12.81 -26.32
CA GLU A 99 -11.80 -12.05 -27.54
C GLU A 99 -12.86 -12.16 -28.63
N ASP A 100 -13.40 -13.35 -28.87
CA ASP A 100 -14.48 -13.60 -29.84
C ASP A 100 -15.70 -14.21 -29.14
N PRO A 101 -16.58 -13.38 -28.54
CA PRO A 101 -17.73 -13.86 -27.78
C PRO A 101 -18.74 -14.53 -28.67
N ALA A 102 -19.30 -15.68 -28.19
CA ALA A 102 -20.45 -16.33 -28.76
C ALA A 102 -21.76 -15.60 -28.36
N PRO A 103 -22.90 -15.87 -29.03
CA PRO A 103 -24.18 -15.28 -28.64
C PRO A 103 -24.57 -15.46 -27.18
N ASP A 104 -24.18 -16.56 -26.54
CA ASP A 104 -24.50 -16.88 -25.15
C ASP A 104 -23.62 -16.10 -24.16
N ASP A 105 -22.47 -15.60 -24.62
CA ASP A 105 -21.55 -14.78 -23.81
C ASP A 105 -21.98 -13.30 -23.69
N MET A 106 -23.10 -12.96 -24.31
CA MET A 106 -23.63 -11.59 -24.30
C MET A 106 -24.85 -11.45 -23.39
N TYR A 107 -25.05 -10.25 -22.88
CA TYR A 107 -26.30 -9.93 -22.20
C TYR A 107 -27.47 -9.83 -23.20
N LYS A 108 -28.66 -10.07 -22.70
CA LYS A 108 -29.88 -10.04 -23.55
C LYS A 108 -30.42 -8.64 -23.77
N VAL A 109 -30.09 -7.71 -22.83
CA VAL A 109 -30.56 -6.34 -22.89
C VAL A 109 -29.40 -5.45 -23.28
N GLY A 110 -29.62 -4.60 -24.27
CA GLY A 110 -28.68 -3.60 -24.76
C GLY A 110 -29.40 -2.31 -25.13
N THR A 111 -28.71 -1.44 -25.90
CA THR A 111 -29.25 -0.16 -26.35
C THR A 111 -29.12 -0.03 -27.86
N ALA A 112 -30.23 0.29 -28.55
CA ALA A 112 -30.19 0.72 -29.94
C ALA A 112 -29.48 2.07 -30.05
N ALA A 113 -28.55 2.18 -30.97
CA ALA A 113 -27.71 3.40 -31.11
C ALA A 113 -27.54 3.80 -32.57
N ARG A 114 -27.30 5.09 -32.78
CA ARG A 114 -26.91 5.67 -34.05
C ARG A 114 -25.46 6.15 -34.00
N ILE A 115 -24.73 5.92 -35.08
CA ILE A 115 -23.39 6.41 -35.25
C ILE A 115 -23.46 7.92 -35.57
N ILE A 116 -22.80 8.76 -34.73
CA ILE A 116 -22.66 10.20 -34.99
C ILE A 116 -21.42 10.45 -35.81
N LYS A 117 -20.26 9.87 -35.39
CA LYS A 117 -18.96 10.11 -36.02
C LYS A 117 -18.05 8.89 -35.85
N ILE A 118 -17.19 8.67 -36.81
CA ILE A 118 -16.12 7.66 -36.75
C ILE A 118 -14.79 8.37 -36.87
N LEU A 119 -13.86 8.04 -35.99
CA LEU A 119 -12.48 8.53 -35.97
C LEU A 119 -11.56 7.34 -36.18
N GLU A 120 -10.72 7.39 -37.22
CA GLU A 120 -9.72 6.35 -37.46
C GLU A 120 -8.44 6.65 -36.66
N MET A 121 -8.00 5.68 -35.89
CA MET A 121 -6.81 5.80 -35.06
C MET A 121 -5.57 5.29 -35.83
N PRO A 122 -4.35 5.81 -35.56
CA PRO A 122 -3.13 5.39 -36.25
C PRO A 122 -2.78 3.89 -36.10
N ASN A 123 -3.32 3.24 -35.06
CA ASN A 123 -3.14 1.81 -34.79
C ASN A 123 -4.12 0.90 -35.55
N GLY A 124 -4.96 1.45 -36.42
CA GLY A 124 -5.96 0.71 -37.18
C GLY A 124 -7.29 0.49 -36.46
N ASN A 125 -7.41 0.87 -35.18
CA ASN A 125 -8.67 0.81 -34.45
C ASN A 125 -9.58 1.98 -34.87
N LEU A 126 -10.89 1.82 -34.65
CA LEU A 126 -11.87 2.88 -34.87
C LEU A 126 -12.39 3.35 -33.51
N THR A 127 -12.47 4.66 -33.32
CA THR A 127 -13.27 5.26 -32.25
C THR A 127 -14.59 5.74 -32.82
N VAL A 128 -15.67 5.17 -32.33
CA VAL A 128 -17.02 5.41 -32.83
C VAL A 128 -17.80 6.16 -31.77
N ILE A 129 -18.32 7.33 -32.12
CA ILE A 129 -19.20 8.10 -31.25
C ILE A 129 -20.63 7.62 -31.49
N LEU A 130 -21.20 6.97 -30.48
CA LEU A 130 -22.55 6.43 -30.52
C LEU A 130 -23.52 7.31 -29.71
N ASN A 131 -24.71 7.52 -30.26
CA ASN A 131 -25.85 8.09 -29.54
C ASN A 131 -26.84 6.97 -29.21
N GLY A 132 -27.02 6.69 -27.92
CA GLY A 132 -28.00 5.73 -27.45
C GLY A 132 -29.42 6.26 -27.67
N LEU A 133 -30.27 5.46 -28.29
CA LEU A 133 -31.66 5.79 -28.61
C LEU A 133 -32.63 5.16 -27.63
N GLU A 134 -32.89 3.87 -27.75
CA GLU A 134 -33.83 3.12 -26.92
C GLU A 134 -33.19 1.83 -26.40
N LYS A 135 -33.72 1.34 -25.27
CA LYS A 135 -33.38 0.03 -24.74
C LYS A 135 -33.99 -1.08 -25.59
N ILE A 136 -33.20 -2.11 -25.86
CA ILE A 136 -33.62 -3.26 -26.68
C ILE A 136 -33.39 -4.57 -25.94
N GLU A 137 -34.24 -5.55 -26.23
CA GLU A 137 -34.06 -6.94 -25.82
C GLU A 137 -33.81 -7.81 -27.05
N ILE A 138 -32.70 -8.58 -27.01
CA ILE A 138 -32.38 -9.55 -28.04
C ILE A 138 -33.26 -10.77 -27.86
N ARG A 139 -34.03 -11.14 -28.92
CA ARG A 139 -34.87 -12.34 -28.96
C ARG A 139 -34.11 -13.51 -29.53
N GLU A 140 -33.42 -13.31 -30.65
CA GLU A 140 -32.75 -14.36 -31.40
C GLU A 140 -31.62 -13.77 -32.25
N TYR A 141 -30.47 -14.45 -32.29
CA TYR A 141 -29.41 -14.16 -33.24
C TYR A 141 -29.68 -14.86 -34.56
N ILE A 142 -29.73 -14.11 -35.67
CA ILE A 142 -30.04 -14.62 -37.01
C ILE A 142 -28.76 -15.02 -37.74
N THR A 143 -27.71 -14.19 -37.65
CA THR A 143 -26.43 -14.45 -38.30
C THR A 143 -25.28 -14.07 -37.35
N THR A 144 -24.17 -14.80 -37.46
CA THR A 144 -22.95 -14.56 -36.71
C THR A 144 -21.79 -14.05 -37.58
N GLU A 145 -21.90 -14.28 -38.91
CA GLU A 145 -20.91 -13.86 -39.90
C GLU A 145 -21.54 -12.99 -40.97
N PRO A 146 -20.90 -11.93 -41.49
CA PRO A 146 -19.58 -11.39 -41.10
C PRO A 146 -19.59 -10.64 -39.77
N TYR A 147 -20.77 -10.34 -39.24
CA TYR A 147 -21.02 -9.72 -37.94
C TYR A 147 -22.38 -10.17 -37.41
N PHE A 148 -22.59 -9.98 -36.10
CA PHE A 148 -23.86 -10.39 -35.48
C PHE A 148 -25.05 -9.55 -35.98
N ARG A 149 -26.13 -10.23 -36.34
CA ARG A 149 -27.43 -9.63 -36.56
C ARG A 149 -28.46 -10.37 -35.73
N ALA A 150 -29.30 -9.63 -35.05
CA ALA A 150 -30.31 -10.21 -34.17
C ALA A 150 -31.67 -9.57 -34.37
N ARG A 151 -32.70 -10.38 -34.09
CA ARG A 151 -34.06 -9.89 -33.92
C ARG A 151 -34.18 -9.30 -32.54
N VAL A 152 -34.61 -8.02 -32.48
CA VAL A 152 -34.74 -7.26 -31.24
C VAL A 152 -36.17 -6.77 -31.04
N THR A 153 -36.47 -6.50 -29.77
CA THR A 153 -37.70 -5.82 -29.36
C THR A 153 -37.34 -4.57 -28.57
N ALA A 154 -37.88 -3.43 -28.95
CA ALA A 154 -37.69 -2.20 -28.18
C ALA A 154 -38.39 -2.32 -26.80
N LEU A 155 -37.67 -2.07 -25.75
CA LEU A 155 -38.17 -2.02 -24.37
C LEU A 155 -38.39 -0.58 -23.94
N ARG A 156 -39.61 -0.13 -23.95
CA ARG A 156 -39.96 1.20 -23.49
C ARG A 156 -39.92 1.26 -21.95
N ASP A 157 -39.13 2.15 -21.40
CA ASP A 157 -39.11 2.39 -19.96
C ASP A 157 -40.48 2.97 -19.52
N THR A 158 -41.05 2.38 -18.48
CA THR A 158 -42.20 2.99 -17.81
C THR A 158 -41.77 4.32 -17.20
N THR A 159 -42.39 5.42 -17.66
CA THR A 159 -42.11 6.74 -17.14
C THR A 159 -42.94 6.96 -15.88
N PRO A 160 -42.34 7.19 -14.71
CA PRO A 160 -43.09 7.59 -13.52
C PRO A 160 -43.68 8.99 -13.71
N ASP A 161 -44.60 9.37 -12.85
CA ASP A 161 -44.99 10.77 -12.76
C ASP A 161 -43.78 11.60 -12.33
N LEU A 162 -43.15 12.30 -13.28
CA LEU A 162 -41.97 13.12 -13.08
C LEU A 162 -42.20 14.29 -12.10
N LYS A 163 -43.46 14.60 -11.82
CA LYS A 163 -43.86 15.64 -10.86
C LYS A 163 -44.16 15.09 -9.46
N SER A 164 -44.07 13.78 -9.29
CA SER A 164 -44.20 13.14 -7.97
C SER A 164 -43.11 13.65 -7.02
N ILE A 165 -43.53 14.08 -5.81
CA ILE A 165 -42.61 14.53 -4.75
C ILE A 165 -41.61 13.42 -4.37
N GLU A 166 -42.06 12.16 -4.39
CA GLU A 166 -41.20 11.00 -4.11
C GLU A 166 -40.08 10.86 -5.13
N PHE A 167 -40.40 10.98 -6.43
CA PHE A 167 -39.43 10.87 -7.49
C PHE A 167 -38.45 12.05 -7.51
N GLU A 168 -38.94 13.25 -7.20
CA GLU A 168 -38.09 14.45 -7.07
C GLU A 168 -37.09 14.31 -5.94
N ALA A 169 -37.54 13.93 -4.74
CA ALA A 169 -36.64 13.68 -3.59
C ALA A 169 -35.62 12.58 -3.87
N LEU A 170 -36.02 11.54 -4.63
CA LEU A 170 -35.10 10.47 -5.05
C LEU A 170 -33.99 10.98 -5.98
N VAL A 171 -34.34 11.80 -6.97
CA VAL A 171 -33.37 12.36 -7.92
C VAL A 171 -32.43 13.35 -7.21
N ASP A 172 -32.94 14.18 -6.29
CA ASP A 172 -32.12 15.07 -5.51
C ASP A 172 -31.14 14.30 -4.59
N SER A 173 -31.60 13.22 -3.96
CA SER A 173 -30.73 12.34 -3.19
C SER A 173 -29.61 11.72 -4.05
N ILE A 174 -29.95 11.25 -5.25
CA ILE A 174 -28.98 10.71 -6.22
C ILE A 174 -27.93 11.79 -6.58
N ARG A 175 -28.41 13.02 -6.86
CA ARG A 175 -27.55 14.15 -7.18
C ARG A 175 -26.54 14.45 -6.06
N ASP A 176 -27.05 14.55 -4.82
CA ASP A 176 -26.22 14.87 -3.66
C ASP A 176 -25.16 13.78 -3.38
N VAL A 177 -25.55 12.51 -3.41
CA VAL A 177 -24.61 11.40 -3.22
C VAL A 177 -23.57 11.35 -4.35
N ALA A 178 -23.96 11.56 -5.60
CA ALA A 178 -23.04 11.59 -6.72
C ALA A 178 -22.02 12.74 -6.60
N LEU A 179 -22.47 13.94 -6.20
CA LEU A 179 -21.60 15.07 -5.94
C LEU A 179 -20.61 14.81 -4.79
N ASN A 180 -21.07 14.14 -3.74
CA ASN A 180 -20.20 13.76 -2.61
C ASN A 180 -19.12 12.77 -3.06
N ILE A 181 -19.46 11.76 -3.86
CA ILE A 181 -18.49 10.81 -4.41
C ILE A 181 -17.43 11.54 -5.25
N ILE A 182 -17.84 12.46 -6.14
CA ILE A 182 -16.92 13.22 -6.99
C ILE A 182 -15.98 14.10 -6.16
N ASN A 183 -16.47 14.68 -5.07
CA ASN A 183 -15.65 15.51 -4.19
C ASN A 183 -14.61 14.71 -3.38
N VAL A 184 -14.95 13.48 -3.01
CA VAL A 184 -14.08 12.60 -2.20
C VAL A 184 -13.11 11.80 -3.08
N SER A 185 -13.49 11.46 -4.31
CA SER A 185 -12.67 10.67 -5.25
C SER A 185 -11.70 11.53 -6.05
N PRO A 186 -10.37 11.33 -5.89
CA PRO A 186 -9.38 12.07 -6.68
C PRO A 186 -9.35 11.67 -8.17
N SER A 187 -9.90 10.49 -8.51
CA SER A 187 -9.95 9.95 -9.87
C SER A 187 -11.04 10.57 -10.73
N MET A 188 -12.04 11.20 -10.12
CA MET A 188 -13.17 11.78 -10.84
C MET A 188 -12.90 13.21 -11.29
N PRO A 189 -13.15 13.56 -12.57
CA PRO A 189 -12.98 14.92 -13.05
C PRO A 189 -14.02 15.85 -12.41
N LYS A 190 -13.56 17.03 -11.97
CA LYS A 190 -14.43 18.03 -11.34
C LYS A 190 -15.49 18.62 -12.30
N GLU A 191 -15.26 18.50 -13.59
CA GLU A 191 -16.18 18.86 -14.67
C GLU A 191 -17.47 18.04 -14.62
N ALA A 192 -17.40 16.79 -14.15
CA ALA A 192 -18.58 15.96 -13.96
C ALA A 192 -19.54 16.55 -12.90
N ALA A 193 -19.01 17.14 -11.85
CA ALA A 193 -19.85 17.83 -10.84
C ALA A 193 -20.56 19.05 -11.44
N PHE A 194 -19.90 19.77 -12.34
CA PHE A 194 -20.53 20.89 -13.03
C PHE A 194 -21.65 20.43 -13.98
N ALA A 195 -21.42 19.34 -14.71
CA ALA A 195 -22.44 18.77 -15.59
C ALA A 195 -23.68 18.31 -14.80
N ILE A 196 -23.49 17.60 -13.67
CA ILE A 196 -24.60 17.12 -12.80
C ILE A 196 -25.44 18.30 -12.27
N LYS A 197 -24.83 19.45 -11.98
CA LYS A 197 -25.55 20.64 -11.51
C LYS A 197 -26.37 21.34 -12.59
N ASN A 198 -25.95 21.24 -13.85
CA ASN A 198 -26.56 21.97 -14.98
C ASN A 198 -27.53 21.10 -15.79
N ILE A 199 -27.68 19.82 -15.50
CA ILE A 199 -28.70 18.99 -16.16
C ILE A 199 -30.04 19.18 -15.48
N ASP A 200 -31.02 19.77 -16.21
CA ASP A 200 -32.37 20.00 -15.71
C ASP A 200 -33.28 18.77 -15.84
N SER A 201 -33.02 17.92 -16.84
CA SER A 201 -33.82 16.72 -17.09
C SER A 201 -33.60 15.66 -16.02
N LYS A 202 -34.65 15.24 -15.31
CA LYS A 202 -34.59 14.18 -14.30
C LYS A 202 -34.16 12.82 -14.90
N ARG A 203 -34.59 12.50 -16.11
CA ARG A 203 -34.15 11.33 -16.86
C ARG A 203 -32.69 11.48 -17.27
N GLY A 204 -32.35 12.67 -17.79
CA GLY A 204 -31.01 13.00 -18.22
C GLY A 204 -29.97 12.82 -17.11
N ILE A 205 -30.25 13.31 -15.90
CA ILE A 205 -29.30 13.21 -14.78
C ILE A 205 -29.09 11.77 -14.33
N ILE A 206 -30.16 10.93 -14.27
CA ILE A 206 -30.04 9.51 -13.94
C ILE A 206 -29.14 8.79 -14.95
N ASN A 207 -29.42 8.95 -16.25
CA ASN A 207 -28.63 8.32 -17.30
C ASN A 207 -27.21 8.84 -17.38
N PHE A 208 -27.00 10.16 -17.13
CA PHE A 208 -25.67 10.74 -17.06
C PHE A 208 -24.83 10.13 -15.92
N ILE A 209 -25.41 10.01 -14.74
CA ILE A 209 -24.73 9.42 -13.58
C ILE A 209 -24.44 7.93 -13.83
N CYS A 210 -25.40 7.15 -14.39
CA CYS A 210 -25.17 5.76 -14.77
C CYS A 210 -24.01 5.57 -15.76
N SER A 211 -23.82 6.53 -16.68
CA SER A 211 -22.80 6.45 -17.71
C SER A 211 -21.41 6.91 -17.23
N ASN A 212 -21.34 7.86 -16.29
CA ASN A 212 -20.09 8.55 -15.93
C ASN A 212 -19.50 8.16 -14.56
N MET A 213 -20.29 7.53 -13.67
CA MET A 213 -19.75 7.08 -12.39
C MET A 213 -18.89 5.82 -12.56
N GLU A 214 -17.88 5.67 -11.71
CA GLU A 214 -17.05 4.46 -11.65
C GLU A 214 -17.85 3.31 -11.03
N LEU A 215 -18.66 2.63 -11.86
CA LEU A 215 -19.47 1.48 -11.49
C LEU A 215 -18.89 0.22 -12.15
N THR A 216 -19.14 -0.95 -11.56
CA THR A 216 -18.81 -2.22 -12.20
C THR A 216 -19.68 -2.44 -13.44
N ASP A 217 -19.19 -3.23 -14.41
CA ASP A 217 -19.95 -3.52 -15.61
C ASP A 217 -21.25 -4.26 -15.30
N GLU A 218 -21.24 -5.11 -14.27
CA GLU A 218 -22.43 -5.80 -13.77
C GLU A 218 -23.47 -4.81 -13.20
N ASP A 219 -23.03 -3.83 -12.41
CA ASP A 219 -23.89 -2.79 -11.85
C ASP A 219 -24.52 -1.95 -12.98
N ARG A 220 -23.70 -1.50 -13.95
CA ARG A 220 -24.18 -0.74 -15.11
C ARG A 220 -25.21 -1.54 -15.92
N GLN A 221 -24.94 -2.81 -16.19
CA GLN A 221 -25.86 -3.68 -16.90
C GLN A 221 -27.17 -3.88 -16.12
N SER A 222 -27.06 -4.07 -14.82
CA SER A 222 -28.22 -4.22 -13.93
C SER A 222 -29.10 -2.97 -13.87
N LEU A 223 -28.51 -1.78 -14.02
CA LEU A 223 -29.21 -0.49 -14.12
C LEU A 223 -29.90 -0.35 -15.47
N LEU A 224 -29.27 -0.82 -16.57
CA LEU A 224 -29.88 -0.83 -17.89
C LEU A 224 -31.08 -1.79 -17.92
N GLU A 225 -30.97 -2.95 -17.31
CA GLU A 225 -32.03 -3.97 -17.25
C GLU A 225 -33.23 -3.57 -16.39
N ALA A 226 -33.13 -2.56 -15.54
CA ALA A 226 -34.22 -2.12 -14.69
C ALA A 226 -35.51 -1.84 -15.52
N PRO A 227 -36.69 -2.28 -15.03
CA PRO A 227 -37.93 -2.28 -15.83
C PRO A 227 -38.54 -0.89 -16.07
N GLY A 228 -37.96 0.15 -15.47
CA GLY A 228 -38.42 1.53 -15.65
C GLY A 228 -37.53 2.52 -14.92
N LEU A 229 -37.75 3.82 -15.19
CA LEU A 229 -36.90 4.90 -14.69
C LEU A 229 -36.89 4.99 -13.15
N LEU A 230 -38.05 4.73 -12.49
CA LEU A 230 -38.14 4.74 -11.01
C LEU A 230 -37.34 3.58 -10.40
N ALA A 231 -37.45 2.38 -10.96
CA ALA A 231 -36.70 1.21 -10.48
C ALA A 231 -35.18 1.41 -10.70
N ARG A 232 -34.79 1.98 -11.84
CA ARG A 232 -33.40 2.35 -12.15
C ARG A 232 -32.88 3.37 -11.13
N ALA A 233 -33.66 4.42 -10.84
CA ALA A 233 -33.27 5.47 -9.88
C ALA A 233 -33.06 4.92 -8.46
N ARG A 234 -33.96 4.05 -7.96
CA ARG A 234 -33.82 3.41 -6.66
C ARG A 234 -32.57 2.55 -6.58
N LYS A 235 -32.36 1.73 -7.59
CA LYS A 235 -31.17 0.86 -7.68
C LYS A 235 -29.87 1.66 -7.81
N LEU A 236 -29.90 2.76 -8.57
CA LEU A 236 -28.77 3.67 -8.70
C LEU A 236 -28.41 4.30 -7.33
N LEU A 237 -29.40 4.77 -6.56
CA LEU A 237 -29.14 5.32 -5.24
C LEU A 237 -28.51 4.29 -4.30
N GLU A 238 -29.00 3.04 -4.31
CA GLU A 238 -28.41 1.96 -3.50
C GLU A 238 -26.94 1.71 -3.87
N ILE A 239 -26.62 1.64 -5.15
CA ILE A 239 -25.26 1.45 -5.65
C ILE A 239 -24.39 2.66 -5.26
N LEU A 240 -24.87 3.87 -5.46
CA LEU A 240 -24.12 5.10 -5.12
C LEU A 240 -23.80 5.21 -3.63
N ILE A 241 -24.73 4.84 -2.74
CA ILE A 241 -24.49 4.82 -1.30
C ILE A 241 -23.35 3.84 -0.96
N ARG A 242 -23.34 2.67 -1.58
CA ARG A 242 -22.26 1.68 -1.42
C ARG A 242 -20.92 2.24 -1.90
N GLU A 243 -20.90 2.85 -3.09
CA GLU A 243 -19.69 3.43 -3.67
C GLU A 243 -19.19 4.64 -2.85
N GLN A 244 -20.08 5.46 -2.29
CA GLN A 244 -19.70 6.54 -1.38
C GLN A 244 -18.95 5.99 -0.15
N GLN A 245 -19.49 4.96 0.50
CA GLN A 245 -18.83 4.34 1.67
C GLN A 245 -17.45 3.77 1.30
N LEU A 246 -17.32 3.14 0.13
CA LEU A 246 -16.03 2.64 -0.36
C LEU A 246 -15.04 3.78 -0.66
N ALA A 247 -15.49 4.86 -1.27
CA ALA A 247 -14.66 6.04 -1.57
C ALA A 247 -14.17 6.72 -0.28
N GLU A 248 -15.04 6.88 0.71
CA GLU A 248 -14.68 7.44 2.02
C GLU A 248 -13.64 6.56 2.74
N LEU A 249 -13.83 5.24 2.71
CA LEU A 249 -12.87 4.30 3.31
C LEU A 249 -11.51 4.34 2.60
N LYS A 250 -11.49 4.35 1.26
CA LYS A 250 -10.26 4.48 0.47
C LYS A 250 -9.52 5.78 0.81
N ASN A 251 -10.25 6.89 0.91
CA ASN A 251 -9.66 8.17 1.26
C ASN A 251 -9.05 8.17 2.67
N GLN A 252 -9.75 7.62 3.68
CA GLN A 252 -9.23 7.48 5.04
C GLN A 252 -7.94 6.64 5.08
N ILE A 253 -7.89 5.54 4.32
CA ILE A 253 -6.69 4.70 4.22
C ILE A 253 -5.54 5.48 3.59
N GLN A 254 -5.78 6.19 2.50
CA GLN A 254 -4.76 7.00 1.82
C GLN A 254 -4.22 8.12 2.72
N GLU A 255 -5.08 8.80 3.47
CA GLU A 255 -4.66 9.82 4.43
C GLU A 255 -3.78 9.24 5.55
N ARG A 256 -4.15 8.07 6.11
CA ARG A 256 -3.33 7.40 7.14
C ARG A 256 -1.96 7.00 6.60
N VAL A 257 -1.92 6.39 5.42
CA VAL A 257 -0.65 6.01 4.76
C VAL A 257 0.22 7.24 4.49
N LYS A 258 -0.38 8.33 4.01
CA LYS A 258 0.34 9.59 3.79
C LYS A 258 0.93 10.15 5.09
N GLN A 259 0.13 10.20 6.17
CA GLN A 259 0.61 10.66 7.47
C GLN A 259 1.76 9.78 8.01
N GLU A 260 1.70 8.48 7.78
CA GLU A 260 2.74 7.55 8.21
C GLU A 260 4.04 7.72 7.43
N ILE A 261 3.94 7.93 6.11
CA ILE A 261 5.09 8.24 5.24
C ILE A 261 5.71 9.60 5.63
N ASP A 262 4.89 10.64 5.82
CA ASP A 262 5.34 11.98 6.21
C ASP A 262 6.06 11.93 7.57
N LYS A 263 5.56 11.12 8.53
CA LYS A 263 6.21 10.91 9.82
C LYS A 263 7.56 10.21 9.66
N GLN A 264 7.64 9.14 8.90
CA GLN A 264 8.90 8.42 8.65
C GLN A 264 9.95 9.31 7.97
N GLN A 265 9.54 10.12 6.98
CA GLN A 265 10.43 11.06 6.31
C GLN A 265 10.96 12.12 7.29
N ARG A 266 10.09 12.65 8.15
CA ARG A 266 10.48 13.63 9.18
C ARG A 266 11.43 13.03 10.18
N ASP A 267 11.18 11.81 10.65
CA ASP A 267 12.06 11.12 11.61
C ASP A 267 13.43 10.84 10.98
N TYR A 268 13.47 10.41 9.73
CA TYR A 268 14.72 10.24 8.98
C TYR A 268 15.50 11.56 8.84
N TYR A 269 14.83 12.65 8.48
CA TYR A 269 15.46 13.96 8.35
C TYR A 269 16.02 14.49 9.68
N LEU A 270 15.28 14.30 10.77
CA LEU A 270 15.72 14.68 12.12
C LEU A 270 16.92 13.84 12.56
N GLN A 271 16.95 12.54 12.28
CA GLN A 271 18.12 11.70 12.57
C GLN A 271 19.35 12.14 11.78
N GLN A 272 19.17 12.52 10.52
CA GLN A 272 20.27 13.01 9.69
C GLN A 272 20.80 14.35 10.17
N GLN A 273 19.92 15.28 10.56
CA GLN A 273 20.33 16.54 11.19
C GLN A 273 21.08 16.32 12.51
N MET A 274 20.59 15.42 13.36
CA MET A 274 21.24 15.09 14.62
C MET A 274 22.65 14.53 14.40
N ARG A 275 22.83 13.68 13.38
CA ARG A 275 24.14 13.15 12.97
C ARG A 275 25.08 14.26 12.50
N THR A 276 24.61 15.17 11.65
CA THR A 276 25.42 16.30 11.16
C THR A 276 25.82 17.22 12.32
N ILE A 277 24.92 17.48 13.26
CA ILE A 277 25.21 18.30 14.44
C ILE A 277 26.24 17.61 15.37
N GLN A 278 26.13 16.29 15.54
CA GLN A 278 27.13 15.52 16.32
C GLN A 278 28.52 15.57 15.66
N ASP A 279 28.56 15.43 14.34
CA ASP A 279 29.82 15.54 13.57
C ASP A 279 30.44 16.94 13.66
N GLU A 280 29.61 18.02 13.62
CA GLU A 280 30.08 19.41 13.76
C GLU A 280 30.53 19.78 15.19
N LEU A 281 29.92 19.16 16.19
CA LEU A 281 30.29 19.40 17.62
C LEU A 281 31.56 18.66 18.06
N GLY A 282 32.16 17.83 17.19
CA GLY A 282 33.38 17.06 17.48
C GLY A 282 33.13 15.85 18.39
N ASP A 283 31.90 15.43 18.59
CA ASP A 283 31.51 14.19 19.29
C ASP A 283 31.56 12.98 18.34
N GLY A 284 32.33 13.12 17.26
CA GLY A 284 32.51 12.10 16.26
C GLY A 284 33.44 10.97 16.73
N ALA A 285 33.40 9.88 15.99
CA ALA A 285 34.18 8.65 16.22
C ALA A 285 35.67 8.91 16.49
N ASP A 286 36.25 9.96 15.90
CA ASP A 286 37.65 10.33 16.06
C ASP A 286 37.95 10.87 17.46
N ALA A 287 37.03 11.62 18.10
CA ALA A 287 37.18 12.11 19.44
C ALA A 287 37.17 10.99 20.50
N ASP A 288 36.34 9.96 20.28
CA ASP A 288 36.28 8.80 21.17
C ASP A 288 37.54 7.93 21.06
N ILE A 289 38.07 7.77 19.86
CA ILE A 289 39.32 7.06 19.61
C ILE A 289 40.47 7.78 20.29
N GLU A 290 40.55 9.11 20.21
CA GLU A 290 41.62 9.89 20.86
C GLU A 290 41.51 9.83 22.40
N LYS A 291 40.30 9.88 22.98
CA LYS A 291 40.08 9.68 24.42
C LYS A 291 40.58 8.30 24.86
N MET A 292 40.22 7.23 24.13
CA MET A 292 40.70 5.88 24.43
C MET A 292 42.24 5.78 24.37
N ARG A 293 42.88 6.47 23.43
CA ARG A 293 44.34 6.51 23.30
C ARG A 293 44.98 7.24 24.46
N GLU A 294 44.39 8.33 24.99
CA GLU A 294 44.84 9.02 26.16
C GLU A 294 44.68 8.21 27.44
N GLU A 295 43.57 7.52 27.59
CA GLU A 295 43.32 6.62 28.72
C GLU A 295 44.29 5.44 28.73
N ALA A 296 44.58 4.88 27.58
CA ALA A 296 45.54 3.81 27.40
C ALA A 296 46.95 4.19 27.87
N LYS A 297 47.38 5.44 27.61
CA LYS A 297 48.67 5.97 28.07
C LYS A 297 48.79 6.06 29.59
N LYS A 298 47.68 6.15 30.30
CA LYS A 298 47.64 6.25 31.77
C LYS A 298 47.64 4.87 32.43
N LYS A 299 47.34 3.79 31.71
CA LYS A 299 47.28 2.42 32.22
C LYS A 299 48.67 1.78 32.26
N ASN A 300 48.93 1.03 33.32
CA ASN A 300 50.17 0.24 33.44
C ASN A 300 49.94 -1.19 32.90
N TRP A 301 50.07 -1.37 31.59
CA TRP A 301 49.76 -2.61 30.92
C TRP A 301 50.97 -3.52 30.74
N PRO A 302 50.78 -4.86 30.63
CA PRO A 302 51.78 -5.74 30.06
C PRO A 302 52.07 -5.33 28.61
N LYS A 303 53.33 -5.44 28.20
CA LYS A 303 53.79 -4.97 26.88
C LYS A 303 52.96 -5.57 25.71
N GLU A 304 52.61 -6.86 25.81
CA GLU A 304 51.82 -7.57 24.81
C GLU A 304 50.39 -7.04 24.69
N VAL A 305 49.78 -6.63 25.81
CA VAL A 305 48.39 -6.08 25.80
C VAL A 305 48.37 -4.69 25.20
N GLY A 306 49.35 -3.84 25.51
CA GLY A 306 49.48 -2.51 24.92
C GLY A 306 49.66 -2.56 23.40
N GLU A 307 50.48 -3.47 22.90
CA GLU A 307 50.68 -3.69 21.46
C GLU A 307 49.41 -4.19 20.77
N THR A 308 48.65 -5.07 21.43
CA THR A 308 47.38 -5.59 20.91
C THR A 308 46.30 -4.49 20.85
N PHE A 309 46.23 -3.68 21.93
CA PHE A 309 45.28 -2.55 21.99
C PHE A 309 45.55 -1.55 20.86
N GLU A 310 46.82 -1.15 20.64
CA GLU A 310 47.15 -0.19 19.59
C GLU A 310 46.84 -0.77 18.17
N LYS A 311 47.11 -2.05 17.93
CA LYS A 311 46.75 -2.71 16.67
C LYS A 311 45.24 -2.72 16.41
N GLU A 312 44.45 -3.04 17.42
CA GLU A 312 43.00 -3.05 17.27
C GLU A 312 42.43 -1.62 17.17
N LEU A 313 42.99 -0.64 17.84
CA LEU A 313 42.65 0.77 17.72
C LEU A 313 42.87 1.26 16.27
N GLN A 314 44.03 0.93 15.66
CA GLN A 314 44.32 1.28 14.28
C GLN A 314 43.39 0.62 13.28
N LYS A 315 42.80 -0.54 13.59
CA LYS A 315 41.77 -1.15 12.75
C LYS A 315 40.48 -0.36 12.82
N VAL A 316 40.07 0.05 14.03
CA VAL A 316 38.84 0.83 14.23
C VAL A 316 38.93 2.20 13.55
N GLU A 317 40.09 2.86 13.53
CA GLU A 317 40.33 4.10 12.78
C GLU A 317 40.00 4.00 11.28
N ARG A 318 40.13 2.78 10.72
CA ARG A 318 39.87 2.51 9.28
C ARG A 318 38.48 2.01 9.00
N LEU A 319 37.70 1.68 10.03
CA LEU A 319 36.36 1.17 9.89
C LEU A 319 35.36 2.33 9.78
N ASN A 320 34.34 2.14 8.94
CA ASN A 320 33.24 3.09 8.88
C ASN A 320 32.37 2.98 10.16
N PRO A 321 32.15 4.09 10.90
CA PRO A 321 31.34 4.10 12.12
C PRO A 321 29.89 3.58 11.94
N ALA A 322 29.38 3.60 10.72
CA ALA A 322 28.02 3.11 10.42
C ALA A 322 27.89 1.58 10.35
N VAL A 323 29.02 0.84 10.36
CA VAL A 323 28.99 -0.63 10.27
C VAL A 323 28.92 -1.23 11.67
N ALA A 324 28.12 -2.31 11.84
CA ALA A 324 27.93 -2.98 13.12
C ALA A 324 29.26 -3.48 13.74
N GLU A 325 30.24 -3.82 12.93
CA GLU A 325 31.58 -4.25 13.35
C GLU A 325 32.33 -3.18 14.14
N TYR A 326 32.11 -1.87 13.82
CA TYR A 326 32.69 -0.76 14.55
C TYR A 326 32.28 -0.77 16.04
N SER A 327 30.98 -0.94 16.33
CA SER A 327 30.46 -0.95 17.70
C SER A 327 30.98 -2.14 18.52
N VAL A 328 31.16 -3.30 17.86
CA VAL A 328 31.73 -4.50 18.51
C VAL A 328 33.20 -4.27 18.88
N GLN A 329 33.98 -3.71 17.95
CA GLN A 329 35.39 -3.41 18.20
C GLN A 329 35.59 -2.33 19.26
N MET A 330 34.75 -1.28 19.27
CA MET A 330 34.77 -0.26 20.30
C MET A 330 34.48 -0.85 21.68
N THR A 331 33.50 -1.72 21.80
CA THR A 331 33.18 -2.42 23.06
C THR A 331 34.34 -3.31 23.54
N TYR A 332 35.02 -3.98 22.61
CA TYR A 332 36.19 -4.78 22.92
C TYR A 332 37.36 -3.93 23.43
N LEU A 333 37.67 -2.78 22.79
CA LEU A 333 38.70 -1.86 23.24
C LEU A 333 38.39 -1.25 24.61
N GLN A 334 37.11 -0.91 24.84
CA GLN A 334 36.65 -0.41 26.13
C GLN A 334 36.82 -1.46 27.25
N LEU A 335 36.48 -2.71 26.97
CA LEU A 335 36.70 -3.81 27.91
C LEU A 335 38.19 -3.98 28.23
N LEU A 336 39.08 -3.91 27.23
CA LEU A 336 40.52 -3.97 27.46
C LEU A 336 41.01 -2.84 28.38
N LEU A 337 40.43 -1.63 28.24
CA LEU A 337 40.74 -0.48 29.13
C LEU A 337 40.24 -0.67 30.56
N GLU A 338 39.08 -1.30 30.75
CA GLU A 338 38.48 -1.53 32.06
C GLU A 338 39.18 -2.62 32.89
N LEU A 339 39.83 -3.58 32.23
CA LEU A 339 40.49 -4.67 32.93
C LEU A 339 41.69 -4.20 33.78
N PRO A 340 41.82 -4.74 35.02
CA PRO A 340 42.90 -4.38 35.95
C PRO A 340 44.16 -5.24 35.67
N TRP A 341 44.86 -4.98 34.56
CA TRP A 341 45.95 -5.81 34.07
C TRP A 341 47.12 -6.03 35.03
N ASN A 342 47.66 -4.99 35.63
CA ASN A 342 48.76 -5.05 36.60
C ASN A 342 48.33 -4.58 38.01
N GLU A 343 47.02 -4.51 38.23
CA GLU A 343 46.48 -4.21 39.54
C GLU A 343 46.26 -5.51 40.31
N VAL A 344 47.05 -5.74 41.30
CA VAL A 344 46.95 -6.87 42.19
C VAL A 344 46.59 -6.42 43.60
N THR A 345 45.73 -7.18 44.24
CA THR A 345 45.45 -6.97 45.66
C THR A 345 46.58 -7.48 46.49
N LYS A 346 46.88 -6.81 47.61
CA LYS A 346 47.89 -7.29 48.55
C LYS A 346 47.28 -8.39 49.39
N ASP A 347 47.98 -9.53 49.42
CA ASP A 347 47.58 -10.67 50.25
C ASP A 347 47.73 -10.32 51.73
N ASN A 348 46.72 -10.69 52.51
CA ASN A 348 46.80 -10.61 53.98
C ASN A 348 47.30 -11.93 54.53
N LEU A 349 48.60 -11.98 54.84
CA LEU A 349 49.26 -13.15 55.43
C LEU A 349 49.33 -13.08 56.98
N ASP A 350 48.32 -12.46 57.62
CA ASP A 350 48.17 -12.49 59.07
C ASP A 350 47.56 -13.82 59.49
N LEU A 351 48.40 -14.64 60.17
CA LEU A 351 48.04 -15.98 60.61
C LEU A 351 46.94 -16.00 61.69
N ASN A 352 46.90 -14.93 62.54
CA ASN A 352 45.85 -14.80 63.53
C ASN A 352 44.50 -14.54 62.91
N CYS A 353 44.43 -13.63 61.96
CA CYS A 353 43.22 -13.34 61.20
C CYS A 353 42.76 -14.54 60.38
N ALA A 354 43.69 -15.29 59.77
CA ALA A 354 43.37 -16.53 59.05
C ALA A 354 42.82 -17.61 59.96
N ARG A 355 43.35 -17.77 61.18
CA ARG A 355 42.86 -18.73 62.20
C ARG A 355 41.45 -18.35 62.64
N GLU A 356 41.20 -17.09 63.00
CA GLU A 356 39.88 -16.62 63.43
C GLU A 356 38.83 -16.81 62.31
N GLN A 357 39.18 -16.57 61.05
CA GLN A 357 38.29 -16.77 59.92
C GLN A 357 37.93 -18.27 59.72
N LEU A 358 38.96 -19.15 59.79
CA LEU A 358 38.74 -20.61 59.66
C LEU A 358 37.89 -21.17 60.83
N ASP A 359 38.06 -20.64 62.05
CA ASP A 359 37.31 -21.07 63.22
C ASP A 359 35.88 -20.59 63.25
N ARG A 360 35.64 -19.37 62.69
CA ARG A 360 34.33 -18.78 62.61
C ARG A 360 33.45 -19.51 61.62
N ASP A 361 34.03 -19.93 60.48
CA ASP A 361 33.23 -20.41 59.33
C ASP A 361 33.18 -21.97 59.28
N HIS A 362 34.08 -22.66 59.98
CA HIS A 362 34.11 -24.12 60.07
C HIS A 362 34.29 -24.62 61.51
N PHE A 363 33.39 -25.49 61.92
CA PHE A 363 33.50 -26.17 63.21
C PHE A 363 34.35 -27.44 63.06
N GLY A 364 35.30 -27.67 64.01
CA GLY A 364 36.19 -28.83 64.00
C GLY A 364 37.26 -28.78 62.92
N LEU A 365 37.75 -29.96 62.48
CA LEU A 365 38.82 -30.09 61.48
C LEU A 365 40.16 -29.43 61.89
N GLU A 366 40.52 -29.46 63.18
CA GLU A 366 41.66 -28.76 63.71
C GLU A 366 42.99 -29.09 63.04
N GLU A 367 43.25 -30.36 62.72
CA GLU A 367 44.46 -30.82 62.04
C GLU A 367 44.56 -30.21 60.61
N VAL A 368 43.42 -30.12 59.90
CA VAL A 368 43.38 -29.53 58.56
C VAL A 368 43.62 -28.00 58.60
N LYS A 369 42.98 -27.31 59.55
CA LYS A 369 43.18 -25.89 59.78
C LYS A 369 44.64 -25.58 60.15
N GLU A 370 45.22 -26.37 61.05
CA GLU A 370 46.62 -26.20 61.45
C GLU A 370 47.56 -26.39 60.24
N ARG A 371 47.30 -27.39 59.40
CA ARG A 371 48.09 -27.61 58.18
C ARG A 371 47.95 -26.47 57.17
N ILE A 372 46.79 -25.85 57.05
CA ILE A 372 46.56 -24.66 56.21
C ILE A 372 47.35 -23.47 56.77
N LEU A 373 47.32 -23.23 58.09
CA LEU A 373 48.06 -22.14 58.74
C LEU A 373 49.57 -22.32 58.61
N GLU A 374 50.11 -23.56 58.79
CA GLU A 374 51.51 -23.87 58.51
C GLU A 374 51.90 -23.53 57.07
N HIS A 375 51.04 -23.88 56.10
CA HIS A 375 51.30 -23.53 54.68
C HIS A 375 51.34 -22.03 54.47
N LEU A 376 50.36 -21.26 55.00
CA LEU A 376 50.35 -19.79 54.95
C LEU A 376 51.59 -19.20 55.65
N ALA A 377 52.05 -19.77 56.77
CA ALA A 377 53.28 -19.32 57.43
C ALA A 377 54.50 -19.52 56.54
N VAL A 378 54.59 -20.63 55.82
CA VAL A 378 55.69 -20.87 54.89
C VAL A 378 55.66 -19.88 53.73
N ILE A 379 54.48 -19.55 53.16
CA ILE A 379 54.36 -18.54 52.14
C ILE A 379 54.78 -17.19 52.65
N LYS A 380 54.36 -16.81 53.89
CA LYS A 380 54.75 -15.55 54.52
C LYS A 380 56.26 -15.40 54.70
N LEU A 381 56.93 -16.48 55.13
CA LEU A 381 58.38 -16.49 55.32
C LEU A 381 59.18 -16.50 54.05
N LYS A 382 58.70 -17.22 53.04
CA LYS A 382 59.38 -17.37 51.77
C LYS A 382 59.22 -16.16 50.83
N GLY A 383 58.09 -15.43 50.95
CA GLY A 383 57.79 -14.32 50.06
C GLY A 383 57.58 -14.71 48.58
N ASP A 384 57.49 -16.00 48.27
CA ASP A 384 57.32 -16.55 46.94
C ASP A 384 56.18 -17.58 46.94
N LEU A 385 55.31 -17.47 45.94
CA LEU A 385 54.15 -18.37 45.70
C LEU A 385 54.56 -19.74 45.23
N LYS A 386 55.88 -20.04 45.03
CA LYS A 386 56.35 -21.37 44.66
C LYS A 386 56.33 -22.34 45.85
N SER A 387 55.15 -22.54 46.41
CA SER A 387 54.87 -23.47 47.49
C SER A 387 54.22 -24.74 47.00
N PRO A 388 54.35 -25.87 47.69
CA PRO A 388 53.67 -27.12 47.28
C PRO A 388 52.15 -26.91 47.29
N ILE A 389 51.47 -27.51 46.34
CA ILE A 389 50.02 -27.44 46.18
C ILE A 389 49.37 -28.28 47.31
N LEU A 390 48.46 -27.66 48.08
CA LEU A 390 47.64 -28.40 49.05
C LEU A 390 46.46 -29.07 48.36
N CYS A 391 46.38 -30.38 48.50
CA CYS A 391 45.24 -31.16 47.97
C CYS A 391 44.38 -31.65 49.14
N LEU A 392 43.14 -31.16 49.23
CA LEU A 392 42.15 -31.58 50.22
C LEU A 392 41.39 -32.81 49.72
N TYR A 393 41.61 -33.96 50.32
CA TYR A 393 40.93 -35.23 49.99
C TYR A 393 39.98 -35.68 51.12
N GLY A 394 38.82 -36.23 50.75
CA GLY A 394 37.86 -36.76 51.74
C GLY A 394 36.45 -36.92 51.15
N PRO A 395 35.47 -37.44 51.90
CA PRO A 395 34.11 -37.68 51.45
C PRO A 395 33.38 -36.41 51.05
N PRO A 396 32.30 -36.47 50.25
CA PRO A 396 31.51 -35.32 49.89
C PRO A 396 30.85 -34.68 51.13
N GLY A 397 30.64 -33.35 51.09
CA GLY A 397 29.92 -32.63 52.16
C GLY A 397 30.74 -32.20 53.39
N VAL A 398 32.02 -32.58 53.54
CA VAL A 398 32.86 -32.21 54.68
C VAL A 398 33.49 -30.82 54.63
N GLY A 399 33.08 -29.94 53.67
CA GLY A 399 33.54 -28.56 53.63
C GLY A 399 34.85 -28.29 52.88
N LYS A 400 35.38 -29.24 52.07
CA LYS A 400 36.65 -29.06 51.32
C LYS A 400 36.69 -27.82 50.46
N THR A 401 35.63 -27.63 49.67
CA THR A 401 35.51 -26.47 48.78
C THR A 401 35.37 -25.16 49.58
N SER A 402 34.59 -25.20 50.64
CA SER A 402 34.37 -24.07 51.54
C SER A 402 35.65 -23.63 52.22
N LEU A 403 36.48 -24.57 52.73
CA LEU A 403 37.81 -24.23 53.29
C LEU A 403 38.74 -23.61 52.23
N GLY A 404 38.69 -24.08 50.99
CA GLY A 404 39.43 -23.46 49.89
C GLY A 404 38.95 -22.05 49.59
N CYS A 405 37.62 -21.81 49.51
CA CYS A 405 37.02 -20.51 49.22
C CYS A 405 37.34 -19.42 50.31
N LEU A 406 37.48 -19.82 51.58
CA LEU A 406 37.81 -18.90 52.65
C LEU A 406 39.20 -18.28 52.53
N LEU A 407 40.09 -18.90 51.78
CA LEU A 407 41.45 -18.40 51.52
C LEU A 407 41.54 -17.44 50.36
N TYR A 408 40.46 -17.29 49.57
CA TYR A 408 40.41 -16.37 48.44
C TYR A 408 39.70 -15.07 48.85
N THR A 409 40.27 -13.94 48.43
CA THR A 409 39.66 -12.60 48.62
C THR A 409 38.61 -12.24 47.59
N SER A 410 38.51 -12.99 46.51
CA SER A 410 37.50 -12.82 45.44
C SER A 410 36.55 -13.99 45.35
N PRO A 411 35.24 -13.77 45.38
CA PRO A 411 34.25 -14.86 45.14
C PRO A 411 34.40 -15.39 43.70
N SER A 412 34.47 -16.74 43.59
CA SER A 412 34.49 -17.41 42.29
C SER A 412 33.19 -17.12 41.50
N PRO A 413 33.26 -16.94 40.20
CA PRO A 413 32.05 -16.83 39.37
C PRO A 413 31.06 -17.96 39.53
N ARG A 414 31.52 -19.16 39.94
CA ARG A 414 30.66 -20.32 40.25
C ARG A 414 29.86 -20.15 41.53
N ASP A 415 30.39 -19.43 42.52
CA ASP A 415 29.73 -19.26 43.83
C ASP A 415 28.56 -18.31 43.78
N ARG A 416 28.49 -17.40 42.76
CA ARG A 416 27.37 -16.52 42.52
C ARG A 416 26.13 -17.23 41.94
N SER A 417 26.31 -18.38 41.32
CA SER A 417 25.21 -19.16 40.70
C SER A 417 24.47 -20.11 41.64
N VAL A 418 25.01 -20.37 42.84
CA VAL A 418 24.47 -21.33 43.78
C VAL A 418 23.63 -20.68 44.90
N SER A 419 23.60 -19.35 44.99
CA SER A 419 22.86 -18.62 46.03
C SER A 419 21.56 -17.99 45.50
N ARG A 420 20.81 -18.70 44.63
CA ARG A 420 19.43 -18.41 44.29
C ARG A 420 18.55 -19.64 44.42
#